data_269aaf914ff9483aef884a34c1cf0114
#
_entry.id   269aaf914ff9483aef884a34c1cf0114
#
_cell.length_a   1.000
_cell.length_b   1.000
_cell.length_c   1.000
_cell.angle_alpha   90.00
_cell.angle_beta   90.00
_cell.angle_gamma   90.00
#
_symmetry.space_group_name_H-M   'P 1'
#
loop_
_entity.id
_entity.type
_entity.pdbx_description
1 polymer ?
#
loop_
_entity_poly.entity_id
_entity_poly.type
_entity_poly.pdbx_seq_one_letter_code
_entity_poly.pdbx_strand_id
1 'polypeptide(L)'
;VSVTDPRRVAGLYQDTRQRIVALLDDHGDATWGAPVPACPGWSVGDVVAHLIAVAEDWATGTLAGAPTDEQTAEHVRRFAGHDRAELVARWAAAGAELCRRAETHGLIAPVGDVTSHEHDIRGALGRPGERASEAVRYSSNQVLTRLDTSVPLRVAVEDADYHCGPDAEPELQLTTTRFEALRWRTGRRSHAQILAMDWSADPTPILGELCLFGPATADLIE
;
A
#
# COMPACT_ATOMS: atom_id res chain seq x y z
N VAL A 1 -6.30 -12.01 20.24
CA VAL A 1 -5.37 -11.68 19.13
C VAL A 1 -5.55 -12.78 18.09
N SER A 2 -6.22 -12.47 16.98
CA SER A 2 -6.33 -13.41 15.85
C SER A 2 -4.92 -13.63 15.29
N VAL A 3 -4.41 -14.84 15.37
CA VAL A 3 -3.13 -15.20 14.76
C VAL A 3 -3.29 -15.04 13.25
N THR A 4 -2.53 -14.13 12.66
CA THR A 4 -2.51 -13.93 11.21
C THR A 4 -1.96 -15.19 10.54
N ASP A 5 -2.74 -15.85 9.70
CA ASP A 5 -2.29 -17.02 8.93
C ASP A 5 -1.34 -16.57 7.79
N PRO A 6 -0.05 -16.93 7.84
CA PRO A 6 0.92 -16.53 6.82
C PRO A 6 0.55 -16.98 5.40
N ARG A 7 -0.09 -18.16 5.26
CA ARG A 7 -0.52 -18.70 3.96
C ARG A 7 -1.62 -17.84 3.34
N ARG A 8 -2.60 -17.43 4.16
CA ARG A 8 -3.64 -16.51 3.71
C ARG A 8 -3.06 -15.19 3.25
N VAL A 9 -2.12 -14.62 4.01
CA VAL A 9 -1.46 -13.36 3.65
C VAL A 9 -0.68 -13.48 2.35
N ALA A 10 0.06 -14.58 2.16
CA ALA A 10 0.76 -14.85 0.91
C ALA A 10 -0.22 -15.02 -0.28
N GLY A 11 -1.40 -15.61 -0.05
CA GLY A 11 -2.48 -15.67 -1.03
C GLY A 11 -2.96 -14.28 -1.46
N LEU A 12 -3.21 -13.38 -0.49
CA LEU A 12 -3.59 -11.98 -0.80
C LEU A 12 -2.53 -11.26 -1.62
N TYR A 13 -1.25 -11.49 -1.31
CA TYR A 13 -0.14 -10.95 -2.12
C TYR A 13 -0.21 -11.45 -3.57
N GLN A 14 -0.36 -12.76 -3.77
CA GLN A 14 -0.43 -13.36 -5.10
C GLN A 14 -1.63 -12.88 -5.91
N ASP A 15 -2.80 -12.82 -5.30
CA ASP A 15 -4.01 -12.32 -5.95
C ASP A 15 -3.84 -10.87 -6.40
N THR A 16 -3.26 -10.03 -5.55
CA THR A 16 -2.98 -8.63 -5.87
C THR A 16 -1.96 -8.51 -7.01
N ARG A 17 -0.86 -9.26 -6.95
CA ARG A 17 0.12 -9.33 -8.04
C ARG A 17 -0.52 -9.74 -9.36
N GLN A 18 -1.36 -10.78 -9.36
CA GLN A 18 -2.04 -11.26 -10.57
C GLN A 18 -2.97 -10.20 -11.16
N ARG A 19 -3.71 -9.46 -10.33
CA ARG A 19 -4.55 -8.34 -10.79
C ARG A 19 -3.74 -7.23 -11.44
N ILE A 20 -2.58 -6.88 -10.87
CA ILE A 20 -1.69 -5.88 -11.48
C ILE A 20 -1.19 -6.38 -12.84
N VAL A 21 -0.71 -7.62 -12.93
CA VAL A 21 -0.22 -8.19 -14.20
C VAL A 21 -1.32 -8.19 -15.26
N ALA A 22 -2.54 -8.64 -14.91
CA ALA A 22 -3.67 -8.63 -15.83
C ALA A 22 -4.02 -7.20 -16.29
N LEU A 23 -4.02 -6.23 -15.37
CA LEU A 23 -4.26 -4.82 -15.69
C LEU A 23 -3.22 -4.27 -16.69
N LEU A 24 -1.95 -4.67 -16.57
CA LEU A 24 -0.88 -4.25 -17.47
C LEU A 24 -0.95 -4.94 -18.83
N ASP A 25 -1.35 -6.21 -18.88
CA ASP A 25 -1.51 -6.98 -20.12
C ASP A 25 -2.62 -6.43 -21.00
N ASP A 26 -3.73 -5.99 -20.41
CA ASP A 26 -4.88 -5.42 -21.11
C ASP A 26 -4.57 -4.09 -21.82
N HIS A 27 -3.48 -3.38 -21.45
CA HIS A 27 -3.22 -1.99 -21.88
C HIS A 27 -1.98 -1.81 -22.77
N GLY A 28 -1.21 -2.88 -23.03
CA GLY A 28 -0.06 -2.85 -23.96
C GLY A 28 1.18 -2.12 -23.42
N ASP A 29 2.20 -2.01 -24.27
CA ASP A 29 3.54 -1.56 -23.86
C ASP A 29 3.62 -0.08 -23.42
N ALA A 30 2.80 0.79 -24.00
CA ALA A 30 2.77 2.22 -23.63
C ALA A 30 2.43 2.46 -22.15
N THR A 31 1.70 1.54 -21.54
CA THR A 31 1.31 1.59 -20.14
C THR A 31 2.48 1.60 -19.17
N TRP A 32 3.54 0.87 -19.49
CA TRP A 32 4.73 0.76 -18.64
C TRP A 32 5.50 2.08 -18.49
N GLY A 33 5.42 2.94 -19.49
CA GLY A 33 6.00 4.28 -19.45
C GLY A 33 5.10 5.36 -18.84
N ALA A 34 3.86 5.03 -18.47
CA ALA A 34 2.93 6.01 -17.92
C ALA A 34 3.44 6.54 -16.56
N PRO A 35 3.43 7.86 -16.32
CA PRO A 35 3.83 8.42 -15.03
C PRO A 35 2.82 8.06 -13.96
N VAL A 36 3.30 7.81 -12.74
CA VAL A 36 2.47 7.46 -11.57
C VAL A 36 2.39 8.67 -10.63
N PRO A 37 1.26 9.41 -10.60
CA PRO A 37 1.14 10.63 -9.79
C PRO A 37 1.37 10.40 -8.29
N ALA A 38 1.01 9.22 -7.78
CA ALA A 38 1.21 8.83 -6.39
C ALA A 38 2.67 8.50 -6.04
N CYS A 39 3.53 8.33 -7.05
CA CYS A 39 4.96 8.04 -6.91
C CYS A 39 5.75 9.04 -7.79
N PRO A 40 5.94 10.30 -7.35
CA PRO A 40 6.55 11.34 -8.17
C PRO A 40 7.90 10.92 -8.76
N GLY A 41 8.05 11.10 -10.07
CA GLY A 41 9.26 10.72 -10.81
C GLY A 41 9.31 9.26 -11.27
N TRP A 42 8.31 8.43 -10.94
CA TRP A 42 8.24 7.04 -11.35
C TRP A 42 7.24 6.81 -12.48
N SER A 43 7.59 5.88 -13.35
CA SER A 43 6.68 5.24 -14.30
C SER A 43 6.02 4.00 -13.66
N VAL A 44 5.01 3.46 -14.31
CA VAL A 44 4.42 2.16 -13.94
C VAL A 44 5.48 1.05 -13.93
N GLY A 45 6.41 1.07 -14.91
CA GLY A 45 7.54 0.13 -14.94
C GLY A 45 8.44 0.22 -13.71
N ASP A 46 8.71 1.44 -13.23
CA ASP A 46 9.51 1.65 -12.02
C ASP A 46 8.80 1.12 -10.77
N VAL A 47 7.47 1.30 -10.67
CA VAL A 47 6.66 0.72 -9.58
C VAL A 47 6.72 -0.81 -9.63
N VAL A 48 6.61 -1.42 -10.81
CA VAL A 48 6.71 -2.88 -10.95
C VAL A 48 8.11 -3.37 -10.57
N ALA A 49 9.17 -2.68 -11.01
CA ALA A 49 10.55 -2.98 -10.64
C ALA A 49 10.75 -2.94 -9.11
N HIS A 50 10.21 -1.92 -8.46
CA HIS A 50 10.21 -1.81 -7.01
C HIS A 50 9.49 -3.00 -6.34
N LEU A 51 8.29 -3.35 -6.79
CA LEU A 51 7.52 -4.47 -6.23
C LEU A 51 8.22 -5.82 -6.37
N ILE A 52 8.95 -6.04 -7.47
CA ILE A 52 9.75 -7.24 -7.66
C ILE A 52 10.89 -7.28 -6.65
N ALA A 53 11.64 -6.18 -6.53
CA ALA A 53 12.77 -6.08 -5.59
C ALA A 53 12.31 -6.28 -4.14
N VAL A 54 11.21 -5.63 -3.73
CA VAL A 54 10.62 -5.84 -2.40
C VAL A 54 10.28 -7.32 -2.17
N ALA A 55 9.68 -7.99 -3.14
CA ALA A 55 9.33 -9.41 -3.00
C ALA A 55 10.58 -10.30 -2.85
N GLU A 56 11.62 -10.08 -3.67
CA GLU A 56 12.87 -10.82 -3.61
C GLU A 56 13.60 -10.57 -2.27
N ASP A 57 13.74 -9.32 -1.87
CA ASP A 57 14.46 -8.92 -0.67
C ASP A 57 13.70 -9.37 0.60
N TRP A 58 12.36 -9.33 0.57
CA TRP A 58 11.54 -9.85 1.65
C TRP A 58 11.65 -11.38 1.77
N ALA A 59 11.59 -12.10 0.65
CA ALA A 59 11.74 -13.55 0.63
C ALA A 59 13.11 -14.01 1.12
N THR A 60 14.18 -13.26 0.87
CA THR A 60 15.53 -13.58 1.35
C THR A 60 15.81 -13.09 2.77
N GLY A 61 14.97 -12.22 3.33
CA GLY A 61 15.19 -11.58 4.62
C GLY A 61 16.17 -10.40 4.56
N THR A 62 16.52 -9.94 3.36
CA THR A 62 17.33 -8.72 3.16
C THR A 62 16.53 -7.47 3.52
N LEU A 63 15.21 -7.52 3.37
CA LEU A 63 14.27 -6.47 3.76
C LEU A 63 13.28 -7.03 4.81
N ALA A 64 13.06 -6.27 5.89
CA ALA A 64 12.14 -6.63 6.97
C ALA A 64 11.35 -5.40 7.46
N GLY A 65 10.68 -4.69 6.55
CA GLY A 65 9.92 -3.47 6.82
C GLY A 65 9.87 -2.57 5.60
N ALA A 66 9.45 -1.31 5.77
CA ALA A 66 9.48 -0.35 4.67
C ALA A 66 10.94 -0.10 4.23
N PRO A 67 11.24 -0.12 2.92
CA PRO A 67 12.56 0.21 2.42
C PRO A 67 12.88 1.68 2.68
N THR A 68 14.15 2.00 2.84
CA THR A 68 14.64 3.38 2.85
C THR A 68 14.60 3.98 1.45
N ASP A 69 14.75 5.30 1.34
CA ASP A 69 14.82 5.99 0.03
C ASP A 69 15.96 5.46 -0.84
N GLU A 70 17.12 5.14 -0.22
CA GLU A 70 18.27 4.56 -0.93
C GLU A 70 17.96 3.15 -1.45
N GLN A 71 17.36 2.29 -0.64
CA GLN A 71 16.90 0.96 -1.05
C GLN A 71 15.86 1.06 -2.15
N THR A 72 14.90 1.95 -2.02
CA THR A 72 13.86 2.20 -3.01
C THR A 72 14.46 2.64 -4.37
N ALA A 73 15.43 3.55 -4.35
CA ALA A 73 16.14 3.96 -5.56
C ALA A 73 16.97 2.81 -6.16
N GLU A 74 17.56 1.94 -5.34
CA GLU A 74 18.28 0.75 -5.79
C GLU A 74 17.33 -0.27 -6.43
N HIS A 75 16.14 -0.49 -5.88
CA HIS A 75 15.12 -1.38 -6.43
C HIS A 75 14.80 -1.05 -7.89
N VAL A 76 14.61 0.23 -8.21
CA VAL A 76 14.36 0.67 -9.59
C VAL A 76 15.60 0.45 -10.47
N ARG A 77 16.80 0.81 -9.99
CA ARG A 77 18.04 0.64 -10.76
C ARG A 77 18.37 -0.83 -11.06
N ARG A 78 18.05 -1.75 -10.14
CA ARG A 78 18.31 -3.20 -10.26
C ARG A 78 17.67 -3.79 -11.51
N PHE A 79 16.55 -3.25 -11.93
CA PHE A 79 15.79 -3.74 -13.08
C PHE A 79 15.86 -2.84 -14.30
N ALA A 80 16.69 -1.81 -14.29
CA ALA A 80 16.88 -0.96 -15.45
C ALA A 80 17.36 -1.77 -16.66
N GLY A 81 16.65 -1.65 -17.78
CA GLY A 81 16.98 -2.35 -19.03
C GLY A 81 16.42 -3.78 -19.15
N HIS A 82 15.73 -4.30 -18.14
CA HIS A 82 14.99 -5.57 -18.28
C HIS A 82 13.75 -5.36 -19.13
N ASP A 83 13.43 -6.35 -19.96
CA ASP A 83 12.20 -6.32 -20.72
C ASP A 83 10.99 -6.72 -19.84
N ARG A 84 9.79 -6.42 -20.33
CA ARG A 84 8.53 -6.66 -19.64
C ARG A 84 8.32 -8.14 -19.27
N ALA A 85 8.63 -9.06 -20.21
CA ALA A 85 8.41 -10.48 -19.99
C ALA A 85 9.35 -11.02 -18.89
N GLU A 86 10.59 -10.55 -18.87
CA GLU A 86 11.56 -10.84 -17.82
C GLU A 86 11.07 -10.35 -16.46
N LEU A 87 10.58 -9.09 -16.37
CA LEU A 87 10.05 -8.51 -15.13
C LEU A 87 8.86 -9.32 -14.61
N VAL A 88 7.88 -9.65 -15.45
CA VAL A 88 6.70 -10.44 -15.05
C VAL A 88 7.11 -11.84 -14.59
N ALA A 89 8.05 -12.49 -15.29
CA ALA A 89 8.53 -13.82 -14.91
C ALA A 89 9.28 -13.80 -13.57
N ARG A 90 10.12 -12.81 -13.34
CA ARG A 90 10.83 -12.63 -12.04
C ARG A 90 9.85 -12.37 -10.92
N TRP A 91 8.84 -11.53 -11.13
CA TRP A 91 7.81 -11.28 -10.10
C TRP A 91 7.01 -12.53 -9.77
N ALA A 92 6.69 -13.34 -10.78
CA ALA A 92 6.03 -14.64 -10.56
C ALA A 92 6.88 -15.56 -9.69
N ALA A 93 8.18 -15.65 -9.96
CA ALA A 93 9.12 -16.46 -9.19
C ALA A 93 9.27 -15.95 -7.74
N ALA A 94 9.43 -14.63 -7.54
CA ALA A 94 9.51 -14.02 -6.23
C ALA A 94 8.24 -14.23 -5.41
N GLY A 95 7.07 -14.10 -6.02
CA GLY A 95 5.78 -14.35 -5.38
C GLY A 95 5.61 -15.82 -4.98
N ALA A 96 6.03 -16.77 -5.82
CA ALA A 96 6.02 -18.19 -5.47
C ALA A 96 6.94 -18.50 -4.28
N GLU A 97 8.10 -17.85 -4.20
CA GLU A 97 9.01 -17.99 -3.07
C GLU A 97 8.42 -17.42 -1.78
N LEU A 98 7.71 -16.29 -1.83
CA LEU A 98 6.98 -15.75 -0.67
C LEU A 98 5.95 -16.77 -0.15
N CYS A 99 5.17 -17.41 -1.04
CA CYS A 99 4.21 -18.44 -0.66
C CYS A 99 4.91 -19.65 -0.01
N ARG A 100 5.98 -20.15 -0.62
CA ARG A 100 6.75 -21.25 -0.08
C ARG A 100 7.30 -20.91 1.32
N ARG A 101 7.80 -19.71 1.52
CA ARG A 101 8.31 -19.24 2.82
C ARG A 101 7.22 -19.02 3.85
N ALA A 102 6.05 -18.58 3.43
CA ALA A 102 4.88 -18.50 4.31
C ALA A 102 4.51 -19.88 4.87
N GLU A 103 4.56 -20.92 4.03
CA GLU A 103 4.26 -22.30 4.44
C GLU A 103 5.33 -22.92 5.33
N THR A 104 6.61 -22.69 5.01
CA THR A 104 7.72 -23.41 5.66
C THR A 104 8.30 -22.65 6.87
N HIS A 105 8.21 -21.34 6.91
CA HIS A 105 8.84 -20.49 7.92
C HIS A 105 7.88 -19.48 8.57
N GLY A 106 6.60 -19.48 8.17
CA GLY A 106 5.63 -18.51 8.71
C GLY A 106 5.87 -17.07 8.25
N LEU A 107 6.54 -16.85 7.10
CA LEU A 107 6.81 -15.52 6.57
C LEU A 107 5.48 -14.79 6.28
N ILE A 108 5.35 -13.57 6.77
CA ILE A 108 4.23 -12.68 6.42
C ILE A 108 4.62 -11.88 5.18
N ALA A 109 3.94 -12.09 4.06
CA ALA A 109 4.20 -11.38 2.81
C ALA A 109 3.87 -9.88 2.91
N PRO A 110 4.56 -8.99 2.14
CA PRO A 110 4.40 -7.54 2.19
C PRO A 110 3.13 -7.07 1.45
N VAL A 111 1.95 -7.49 1.90
CA VAL A 111 0.65 -7.21 1.24
C VAL A 111 0.34 -5.72 1.23
N GLY A 112 0.70 -4.97 2.29
CA GLY A 112 0.43 -3.53 2.36
C GLY A 112 1.09 -2.75 1.23
N ASP A 113 2.32 -3.12 0.88
CA ASP A 113 3.10 -2.51 -0.18
C ASP A 113 2.48 -2.77 -1.57
N VAL A 114 2.30 -4.05 -1.92
CA VAL A 114 1.72 -4.42 -3.22
C VAL A 114 0.29 -3.89 -3.40
N THR A 115 -0.50 -3.81 -2.32
CA THR A 115 -1.87 -3.28 -2.37
C THR A 115 -1.86 -1.76 -2.60
N SER A 116 -1.00 -1.01 -1.90
CA SER A 116 -0.89 0.44 -2.10
C SER A 116 -0.48 0.75 -3.54
N HIS A 117 0.48 0.04 -4.08
CA HIS A 117 0.96 0.23 -5.45
C HIS A 117 0.00 -0.31 -6.53
N GLU A 118 -0.86 -1.31 -6.23
CA GLU A 118 -1.98 -1.65 -7.12
C GLU A 118 -2.83 -0.42 -7.42
N HIS A 119 -3.20 0.33 -6.38
CA HIS A 119 -4.02 1.52 -6.53
C HIS A 119 -3.25 2.71 -7.11
N ASP A 120 -1.95 2.83 -6.86
CA ASP A 120 -1.11 3.82 -7.54
C ASP A 120 -1.10 3.60 -9.06
N ILE A 121 -0.94 2.34 -9.51
CA ILE A 121 -1.01 1.96 -10.93
C ILE A 121 -2.42 2.18 -11.48
N ARG A 122 -3.47 1.77 -10.77
CA ARG A 122 -4.87 1.99 -11.19
C ARG A 122 -5.17 3.47 -11.39
N GLY A 123 -4.72 4.33 -10.47
CA GLY A 123 -4.86 5.78 -10.59
C GLY A 123 -4.12 6.33 -11.81
N ALA A 124 -2.86 5.91 -12.03
CA ALA A 124 -2.07 6.31 -13.20
C ALA A 124 -2.75 5.95 -14.54
N LEU A 125 -3.47 4.83 -14.57
CA LEU A 125 -4.14 4.33 -15.77
C LEU A 125 -5.61 4.78 -15.90
N GLY A 126 -6.15 5.49 -14.92
CA GLY A 126 -7.58 5.85 -14.88
C GLY A 126 -8.49 4.60 -14.84
N ARG A 127 -8.08 3.55 -14.14
CA ARG A 127 -8.79 2.27 -14.01
C ARG A 127 -9.13 1.96 -12.55
N PRO A 128 -9.99 2.73 -11.90
CA PRO A 128 -10.39 2.46 -10.53
C PRO A 128 -11.01 1.07 -10.39
N GLY A 129 -10.87 0.48 -9.20
CA GLY A 129 -11.41 -0.84 -8.91
C GLY A 129 -10.76 -1.43 -7.65
N GLU A 130 -11.20 -2.63 -7.24
CA GLU A 130 -10.61 -3.42 -6.14
C GLU A 130 -10.54 -2.72 -4.77
N ARG A 131 -11.27 -1.59 -4.60
CA ARG A 131 -11.26 -0.79 -3.37
C ARG A 131 -11.85 -1.52 -2.15
N ALA A 132 -12.69 -2.53 -2.38
CA ALA A 132 -13.27 -3.38 -1.35
C ALA A 132 -12.60 -4.77 -1.28
N SER A 133 -11.42 -4.95 -1.90
CA SER A 133 -10.72 -6.23 -1.88
C SER A 133 -10.28 -6.64 -0.47
N GLU A 134 -10.10 -7.95 -0.27
CA GLU A 134 -9.60 -8.46 1.01
C GLU A 134 -8.18 -7.95 1.32
N ALA A 135 -7.36 -7.69 0.29
CA ALA A 135 -6.05 -7.08 0.44
C ALA A 135 -6.14 -5.64 1.00
N VAL A 136 -7.09 -4.82 0.53
CA VAL A 136 -7.36 -3.48 1.09
C VAL A 136 -7.84 -3.60 2.54
N ARG A 137 -8.76 -4.52 2.83
CA ARG A 137 -9.23 -4.76 4.20
C ARG A 137 -8.09 -5.17 5.13
N TYR A 138 -7.24 -6.09 4.72
CA TYR A 138 -6.07 -6.52 5.47
C TYR A 138 -5.09 -5.37 5.70
N SER A 139 -4.71 -4.67 4.63
CA SER A 139 -3.70 -3.60 4.68
C SER A 139 -4.18 -2.41 5.50
N SER A 140 -5.43 -1.97 5.34
CA SER A 140 -6.02 -0.90 6.14
C SER A 140 -6.08 -1.25 7.62
N ASN A 141 -6.44 -2.50 7.96
CA ASN A 141 -6.41 -2.97 9.35
C ASN A 141 -5.00 -2.87 9.95
N GLN A 142 -3.95 -3.27 9.19
CA GLN A 142 -2.57 -3.20 9.66
C GLN A 142 -2.12 -1.76 9.96
N VAL A 143 -2.45 -0.80 9.10
CA VAL A 143 -2.04 0.59 9.28
C VAL A 143 -2.88 1.33 10.31
N LEU A 144 -4.17 1.00 10.46
CA LEU A 144 -5.05 1.60 11.47
C LEU A 144 -4.74 1.07 12.88
N THR A 145 -4.49 -0.22 13.04
CA THR A 145 -4.11 -0.81 14.33
C THR A 145 -2.79 -0.22 14.88
N ARG A 146 -1.94 0.31 14.02
CA ARG A 146 -0.66 0.95 14.39
C ARG A 146 -0.72 2.48 14.39
N LEU A 147 -1.89 3.04 14.16
CA LEU A 147 -2.08 4.49 14.29
C LEU A 147 -2.04 4.86 15.75
N ASP A 148 -1.16 5.78 16.08
CA ASP A 148 -1.07 6.41 17.39
C ASP A 148 -1.14 7.93 17.20
N THR A 149 -1.86 8.63 18.08
CA THR A 149 -2.11 10.06 17.99
C THR A 149 -1.98 10.73 19.35
N SER A 150 -1.57 11.99 19.35
CA SER A 150 -1.41 12.77 20.59
C SER A 150 -2.74 13.15 21.28
N VAL A 151 -3.86 13.04 20.56
CA VAL A 151 -5.21 13.23 21.08
C VAL A 151 -6.05 11.96 20.85
N PRO A 152 -7.11 11.74 21.65
CA PRO A 152 -8.02 10.61 21.40
C PRO A 152 -8.65 10.69 20.03
N LEU A 153 -8.54 9.63 19.25
CA LEU A 153 -9.09 9.54 17.90
C LEU A 153 -9.82 8.22 17.69
N ARG A 154 -11.07 8.29 17.23
CA ARG A 154 -11.82 7.16 16.70
C ARG A 154 -11.87 7.23 15.17
N VAL A 155 -11.44 6.18 14.50
CA VAL A 155 -11.59 6.01 13.04
C VAL A 155 -12.65 4.94 12.80
N ALA A 156 -13.80 5.35 12.28
CA ALA A 156 -14.88 4.46 11.88
C ALA A 156 -14.76 4.12 10.39
N VAL A 157 -14.71 2.84 10.07
CA VAL A 157 -14.76 2.30 8.70
C VAL A 157 -15.95 1.36 8.55
N GLU A 158 -16.17 0.80 7.35
CA GLU A 158 -17.37 0.04 7.00
C GLU A 158 -17.75 -1.07 7.98
N ASP A 159 -16.78 -1.71 8.64
CA ASP A 159 -16.99 -2.93 9.44
C ASP A 159 -16.21 -2.93 10.77
N ALA A 160 -15.60 -1.81 11.16
CA ALA A 160 -14.83 -1.71 12.40
C ALA A 160 -14.62 -0.26 12.86
N ASP A 161 -14.36 -0.11 14.15
CA ASP A 161 -13.88 1.10 14.80
C ASP A 161 -12.46 0.88 15.34
N TYR A 162 -11.61 1.89 15.18
CA TYR A 162 -10.24 1.92 15.71
C TYR A 162 -10.11 3.11 16.66
N HIS A 163 -9.70 2.83 17.90
CA HIS A 163 -9.42 3.83 18.92
C HIS A 163 -7.91 4.01 19.02
N CYS A 164 -7.44 5.22 18.86
CA CYS A 164 -6.03 5.59 18.74
C CYS A 164 -5.71 6.71 19.72
N GLY A 165 -4.47 6.74 20.22
CA GLY A 165 -4.02 7.76 21.16
C GLY A 165 -4.50 7.52 22.59
N PRO A 166 -4.52 8.57 23.45
CA PRO A 166 -4.89 8.47 24.86
C PRO A 166 -6.35 8.04 25.06
N ASP A 167 -6.61 7.27 26.11
CA ASP A 167 -7.98 6.95 26.56
C ASP A 167 -8.56 8.14 27.35
N ALA A 168 -9.17 9.07 26.63
CA ALA A 168 -9.75 10.32 27.19
C ALA A 168 -10.91 10.84 26.34
N GLU A 169 -11.74 11.71 26.92
CA GLU A 169 -12.84 12.37 26.26
C GLU A 169 -12.65 13.93 26.28
N PRO A 170 -13.10 14.64 25.25
CA PRO A 170 -13.81 14.18 24.06
C PRO A 170 -12.88 13.50 23.03
N GLU A 171 -13.40 12.50 22.33
CA GLU A 171 -12.69 11.80 21.27
C GLU A 171 -12.98 12.46 19.92
N LEU A 172 -11.93 12.80 19.16
CA LEU A 172 -12.06 13.22 17.75
C LEU A 172 -12.51 12.03 16.93
N GLN A 173 -13.42 12.20 15.97
CA GLN A 173 -13.94 11.11 15.15
C GLN A 173 -13.72 11.39 13.67
N LEU A 174 -13.28 10.36 12.94
CA LEU A 174 -13.21 10.30 11.48
C LEU A 174 -14.09 9.16 10.99
N THR A 175 -15.07 9.46 10.13
CA THR A 175 -15.79 8.44 9.35
C THR A 175 -15.20 8.37 7.96
N THR A 176 -14.76 7.16 7.55
CA THR A 176 -14.09 6.99 6.27
C THR A 176 -14.26 5.56 5.75
N THR A 177 -13.68 5.23 4.60
CA THR A 177 -13.61 3.86 4.08
C THR A 177 -12.27 3.21 4.37
N ARG A 178 -12.22 1.88 4.31
CA ARG A 178 -10.95 1.14 4.41
C ARG A 178 -9.97 1.52 3.32
N PHE A 179 -10.50 1.78 2.11
CA PHE A 179 -9.68 2.25 1.00
C PHE A 179 -9.07 3.61 1.31
N GLU A 180 -9.87 4.61 1.68
CA GLU A 180 -9.36 5.93 2.03
C GLU A 180 -8.41 5.87 3.23
N ALA A 181 -8.70 5.05 4.25
CA ALA A 181 -7.80 4.84 5.37
C ALA A 181 -6.42 4.32 4.95
N LEU A 182 -6.36 3.34 4.03
CA LEU A 182 -5.10 2.88 3.47
C LEU A 182 -4.38 4.01 2.72
N ARG A 183 -5.12 4.80 1.91
CA ARG A 183 -4.54 5.84 1.07
C ARG A 183 -3.94 6.99 1.88
N TRP A 184 -4.69 7.56 2.83
CA TRP A 184 -4.12 8.66 3.62
C TRP A 184 -3.02 8.18 4.59
N ARG A 185 -3.17 6.98 5.19
CA ARG A 185 -2.12 6.44 6.06
C ARG A 185 -0.79 6.23 5.33
N THR A 186 -0.83 5.84 4.08
CA THR A 186 0.37 5.59 3.25
C THR A 186 0.82 6.82 2.43
N GLY A 187 0.29 8.02 2.73
CA GLY A 187 0.74 9.27 2.12
C GLY A 187 0.18 9.54 0.72
N ARG A 188 -0.94 8.91 0.35
CA ARG A 188 -1.62 9.10 -0.95
C ARG A 188 -2.80 10.05 -0.88
N ARG A 189 -2.83 10.92 0.13
CA ARG A 189 -3.76 12.05 0.21
C ARG A 189 -3.01 13.30 0.67
N SER A 190 -3.34 14.43 0.07
CA SER A 190 -2.83 15.72 0.51
C SER A 190 -3.46 16.11 1.84
N HIS A 191 -2.89 17.10 2.54
CA HIS A 191 -3.50 17.67 3.72
C HIS A 191 -4.90 18.23 3.42
N ALA A 192 -5.10 18.85 2.25
CA ALA A 192 -6.41 19.36 1.84
C ALA A 192 -7.46 18.25 1.70
N GLN A 193 -7.07 17.12 1.09
CA GLN A 193 -7.95 15.94 0.97
C GLN A 193 -8.27 15.33 2.35
N ILE A 194 -7.29 15.26 3.24
CA ILE A 194 -7.49 14.72 4.60
C ILE A 194 -8.42 15.62 5.40
N LEU A 195 -8.21 16.94 5.36
CA LEU A 195 -9.07 17.94 6.04
C LEU A 195 -10.52 17.92 5.51
N ALA A 196 -10.73 17.58 4.26
CA ALA A 196 -12.06 17.50 3.64
C ALA A 196 -12.84 16.22 3.96
N MET A 197 -12.26 15.24 4.72
CA MET A 197 -12.96 14.03 5.14
C MET A 197 -14.02 14.34 6.21
N ASP A 198 -14.82 13.33 6.55
CA ASP A 198 -15.91 13.45 7.53
C ASP A 198 -15.40 13.39 8.97
N TRP A 199 -14.92 14.56 9.45
CA TRP A 199 -14.43 14.76 10.80
C TRP A 199 -15.50 15.34 11.73
N SER A 200 -15.55 14.90 12.98
CA SER A 200 -16.43 15.48 14.01
C SER A 200 -16.01 16.88 14.47
N ALA A 201 -14.73 17.23 14.33
CA ALA A 201 -14.13 18.52 14.66
C ALA A 201 -12.83 18.72 13.86
N ASP A 202 -12.16 19.87 14.03
CA ASP A 202 -10.92 20.21 13.31
C ASP A 202 -9.76 19.25 13.65
N PRO A 203 -9.23 18.47 12.69
CA PRO A 203 -8.13 17.55 12.91
C PRO A 203 -6.73 18.19 12.81
N THR A 204 -6.64 19.48 12.57
CA THR A 204 -5.37 20.20 12.35
C THR A 204 -4.29 19.87 13.40
N PRO A 205 -4.62 19.71 14.71
CA PRO A 205 -3.61 19.42 15.73
C PRO A 205 -2.85 18.09 15.51
N ILE A 206 -3.48 17.09 14.88
CA ILE A 206 -2.90 15.76 14.66
C ILE A 206 -2.55 15.48 13.20
N LEU A 207 -2.75 16.44 12.31
CA LEU A 207 -2.61 16.24 10.88
C LEU A 207 -1.24 15.67 10.49
N GLY A 208 -0.17 16.07 11.18
CA GLY A 208 1.19 15.56 10.98
C GLY A 208 1.43 14.14 11.47
N GLU A 209 0.52 13.58 12.27
CA GLU A 209 0.64 12.22 12.86
C GLU A 209 -0.09 11.15 12.01
N LEU A 210 -0.95 11.60 11.10
CA LEU A 210 -1.85 10.71 10.36
C LEU A 210 -1.15 9.89 9.28
N CYS A 211 -0.10 10.40 8.64
CA CYS A 211 0.56 9.75 7.51
C CYS A 211 1.87 9.08 7.92
N LEU A 212 2.08 7.82 7.50
CA LEU A 212 3.32 7.08 7.78
C LEU A 212 4.54 7.63 7.03
N PHE A 213 4.32 8.16 5.81
CA PHE A 213 5.39 8.64 4.92
C PHE A 213 5.22 10.13 4.57
N GLY A 214 4.49 10.87 5.39
CA GLY A 214 4.05 12.22 5.06
C GLY A 214 2.87 12.23 4.07
N PRO A 215 2.21 13.40 3.89
CA PRO A 215 1.10 13.56 2.97
C PRO A 215 1.58 13.68 1.52
N ALA A 216 0.67 13.43 0.57
CA ALA A 216 0.92 13.79 -0.82
C ALA A 216 1.10 15.31 -0.98
N THR A 217 1.99 15.72 -1.88
CA THR A 217 2.28 17.14 -2.14
C THR A 217 1.20 17.83 -2.97
N ALA A 218 0.31 17.05 -3.60
CA ALA A 218 -0.84 17.52 -4.39
C ALA A 218 -2.01 16.54 -4.21
N ASP A 219 -3.22 16.99 -4.53
CA ASP A 219 -4.41 16.14 -4.52
C ASP A 219 -4.26 15.02 -5.55
N LEU A 220 -4.53 13.79 -5.12
CA LEU A 220 -4.54 12.61 -5.98
C LEU A 220 -6.00 12.21 -6.26
N ILE A 221 -6.31 12.07 -7.56
CA ILE A 221 -7.60 11.60 -8.05
C ILE A 221 -7.40 10.18 -8.59
N GLU A 222 -8.19 9.23 -8.04
CA GLU A 222 -8.04 7.80 -8.34
C GLU A 222 -9.39 7.13 -8.64
#